data_6a3e9c80508998f50504ad1b8ad5e40a
#
_entry.id   6a3e9c80508998f50504ad1b8ad5e40a
#
_cell.length_a   1.000
_cell.length_b   1.000
_cell.length_c   1.000
_cell.angle_alpha   90.00
_cell.angle_beta   90.00
_cell.angle_gamma   90.00
#
_symmetry.space_group_name_H-M   'P 1'
#
loop_
_entity.id
_entity.type
_entity.pdbx_description
1 polymer ?
#
loop_
_entity_poly.entity_id
_entity_poly.type
_entity_poly.pdbx_seq_one_letter_code
_entity_poly.pdbx_strand_id
1 'polypeptide(L)'
;CVIKINDKIDGAYVFSSGKNMGVFKAVGYPEDVGRFYRLDEYEAYSWTAHGRYPTNTPGWWGGAHPFALLDYTVVHNGEISSYDANRRFIEMYGYKCNLLTDTEVITYIIDYLNRRLGMPLEDVARVIAAPFWSTIDSGCFSAEETEKIRHFRNVYSSLLITGPFSIILGFNNGLMALNDRLK
;
A
#
# COMPACT_ATOMS: atom_id res chain seq x y z
N CYS A 1 -0.63 7.68 17.85
CA CYS A 1 -0.45 9.14 17.62
C CYS A 1 -0.56 9.50 16.15
N VAL A 2 0.19 8.87 15.20
CA VAL A 2 0.21 9.22 13.76
C VAL A 2 -1.19 9.37 13.16
N ILE A 3 -2.01 8.32 13.22
CA ILE A 3 -3.37 8.33 12.66
C ILE A 3 -4.21 9.49 13.26
N LYS A 4 -4.07 9.77 14.56
CA LYS A 4 -4.80 10.88 15.20
C LYS A 4 -4.32 12.24 14.72
N ILE A 5 -3.03 12.42 14.47
CA ILE A 5 -2.50 13.67 13.92
C ILE A 5 -3.05 13.86 12.51
N ASN A 6 -2.89 12.87 11.66
CA ASN A 6 -3.33 12.92 10.26
C ASN A 6 -4.85 13.07 10.08
N ASP A 7 -5.64 12.68 11.10
CA ASP A 7 -7.11 12.78 11.09
C ASP A 7 -7.65 14.07 11.72
N LYS A 8 -6.99 14.58 12.78
CA LYS A 8 -7.57 15.62 13.67
C LYS A 8 -6.89 16.97 13.61
N ILE A 9 -5.67 17.06 13.07
CA ILE A 9 -4.89 18.31 13.11
C ILE A 9 -4.79 18.88 11.71
N ASP A 10 -5.48 19.98 11.47
CA ASP A 10 -5.35 20.72 10.22
C ASP A 10 -3.96 21.33 10.07
N GLY A 11 -3.39 21.21 8.86
CA GLY A 11 -2.07 21.75 8.56
C GLY A 11 -0.89 20.89 9.02
N ALA A 12 -1.13 19.71 9.61
CA ALA A 12 -0.08 18.76 10.01
C ALA A 12 -0.35 17.36 9.45
N TYR A 13 0.67 16.77 8.85
CA TYR A 13 0.59 15.40 8.33
C TYR A 13 1.90 14.66 8.57
N VAL A 14 1.84 13.53 9.25
CA VAL A 14 2.98 12.65 9.51
C VAL A 14 3.03 11.58 8.42
N PHE A 15 4.03 11.64 7.55
CA PHE A 15 4.24 10.67 6.47
C PHE A 15 5.51 9.82 6.64
N SER A 16 6.28 10.06 7.69
CA SER A 16 7.46 9.27 8.07
C SER A 16 7.49 9.10 9.58
N SER A 17 7.44 7.88 10.08
CA SER A 17 7.29 7.64 11.52
C SER A 17 7.88 6.31 12.02
N GLY A 18 8.52 5.53 11.18
CA GLY A 18 9.16 4.27 11.56
C GLY A 18 10.42 4.48 12.39
N LYS A 19 10.77 3.50 13.23
CA LYS A 19 11.98 3.55 14.06
C LYS A 19 13.27 3.53 13.24
N ASN A 20 13.32 2.70 12.20
CA ASN A 20 14.48 2.50 11.32
C ASN A 20 14.09 2.76 9.87
N MET A 21 13.16 3.66 9.63
CA MET A 21 12.63 3.97 8.32
C MET A 21 12.47 5.47 8.18
N GLY A 22 12.88 6.00 7.03
CA GLY A 22 12.65 7.37 6.61
C GLY A 22 11.87 7.41 5.30
N VAL A 23 11.04 8.43 5.12
CA VAL A 23 10.29 8.68 3.89
C VAL A 23 10.60 10.08 3.41
N PHE A 24 10.98 10.18 2.16
CA PHE A 24 11.29 11.42 1.47
C PHE A 24 10.35 11.55 0.28
N LYS A 25 9.53 12.57 0.24
CA LYS A 25 8.58 12.78 -0.85
C LYS A 25 8.39 14.26 -1.15
N ALA A 26 8.36 14.56 -2.42
CA ALA A 26 8.12 15.91 -2.93
C ALA A 26 7.61 15.86 -4.37
N VAL A 27 7.24 17.02 -4.90
CA VAL A 27 6.94 17.23 -6.32
C VAL A 27 8.15 17.87 -6.98
N GLY A 28 8.64 17.30 -8.07
CA GLY A 28 9.80 17.78 -8.81
C GLY A 28 10.51 16.66 -9.55
N TYR A 29 11.60 16.98 -10.18
CA TYR A 29 12.46 15.97 -10.77
C TYR A 29 13.16 15.16 -9.67
N PRO A 30 13.40 13.86 -9.86
CA PRO A 30 14.04 12.99 -8.85
C PRO A 30 15.37 13.55 -8.35
N GLU A 31 16.18 14.15 -9.23
CA GLU A 31 17.48 14.74 -8.90
C GLU A 31 17.35 15.95 -7.96
N ASP A 32 16.32 16.77 -8.15
CA ASP A 32 16.07 17.95 -7.31
C ASP A 32 15.55 17.54 -5.94
N VAL A 33 14.68 16.51 -5.89
CA VAL A 33 14.22 15.91 -4.63
C VAL A 33 15.39 15.30 -3.86
N GLY A 34 16.27 14.57 -4.57
CA GLY A 34 17.49 13.99 -3.98
C GLY A 34 18.39 15.05 -3.37
N ARG A 35 18.65 16.15 -4.09
CA ARG A 35 19.45 17.27 -3.58
C ARG A 35 18.78 18.01 -2.41
N PHE A 36 17.48 18.24 -2.49
CA PHE A 36 16.73 18.94 -1.44
C PHE A 36 16.80 18.21 -0.11
N TYR A 37 16.64 16.91 -0.12
CA TYR A 37 16.70 16.09 1.09
C TYR A 37 18.11 15.60 1.43
N ARG A 38 19.12 15.92 0.60
CA ARG A 38 20.53 15.49 0.78
C ARG A 38 20.60 13.97 0.94
N LEU A 39 19.95 13.23 0.01
CA LEU A 39 19.84 11.79 0.11
C LEU A 39 21.17 11.04 0.06
N ASP A 40 22.20 11.67 -0.48
CA ASP A 40 23.60 11.22 -0.48
C ASP A 40 24.23 11.11 0.91
N GLU A 41 23.63 11.75 1.93
CA GLU A 41 24.09 11.68 3.32
C GLU A 41 23.41 10.59 4.14
N TYR A 42 22.42 9.88 3.57
CA TYR A 42 21.71 8.81 4.25
C TYR A 42 22.20 7.46 3.81
N GLU A 43 22.39 6.57 4.78
CA GLU A 43 22.70 5.16 4.54
C GLU A 43 21.51 4.28 4.92
N ALA A 44 21.15 3.36 4.04
CA ALA A 44 20.11 2.37 4.31
C ALA A 44 20.44 1.04 3.61
N TYR A 45 20.06 -0.06 4.23
CA TYR A 45 20.23 -1.39 3.65
C TYR A 45 19.19 -1.70 2.55
N SER A 46 18.12 -0.93 2.47
CA SER A 46 17.06 -1.10 1.49
C SER A 46 16.45 0.25 1.11
N TRP A 47 16.19 0.43 -0.18
CA TRP A 47 15.56 1.62 -0.73
C TRP A 47 14.39 1.23 -1.61
N THR A 48 13.24 1.89 -1.43
CA THR A 48 12.14 1.86 -2.38
C THR A 48 11.94 3.26 -2.94
N ALA A 49 11.79 3.37 -4.25
CA ALA A 49 11.63 4.66 -4.92
C ALA A 49 10.61 4.56 -6.06
N HIS A 50 9.95 5.66 -6.34
CA HIS A 50 9.02 5.79 -7.46
C HIS A 50 9.00 7.22 -8.00
N GLY A 51 9.35 7.36 -9.28
CA GLY A 51 9.15 8.60 -10.03
C GLY A 51 7.73 8.62 -10.61
N ARG A 52 6.77 9.12 -9.83
CA ARG A 52 5.36 9.16 -10.25
C ARG A 52 5.12 10.25 -11.28
N TYR A 53 4.52 9.89 -12.41
CA TYR A 53 3.91 10.84 -13.34
C TYR A 53 2.38 10.81 -13.11
N PRO A 54 1.76 11.90 -12.60
CA PRO A 54 0.32 11.90 -12.34
C PRO A 54 -0.47 11.89 -13.64
N THR A 55 -1.42 10.97 -13.78
CA THR A 55 -2.30 10.85 -14.94
C THR A 55 -3.69 11.40 -14.66
N ASN A 56 -4.29 11.03 -13.53
CA ASN A 56 -5.69 11.35 -13.18
C ASN A 56 -5.83 12.25 -11.95
N THR A 57 -4.73 12.62 -11.31
CA THR A 57 -4.73 13.46 -10.09
C THR A 57 -3.73 14.61 -10.23
N PRO A 58 -3.98 15.76 -9.57
CA PRO A 58 -3.01 16.85 -9.54
C PRO A 58 -1.65 16.41 -9.02
N GLY A 59 -0.58 16.98 -9.58
CA GLY A 59 0.77 16.83 -9.03
C GLY A 59 0.88 17.65 -7.74
N TRP A 60 0.86 16.99 -6.58
CA TRP A 60 1.04 17.62 -5.28
C TRP A 60 1.77 16.66 -4.32
N TRP A 61 2.35 17.20 -3.25
CA TRP A 61 3.20 16.40 -2.35
C TRP A 61 2.48 15.19 -1.73
N GLY A 62 1.19 15.34 -1.41
CA GLY A 62 0.38 14.26 -0.84
C GLY A 62 0.25 13.06 -1.78
N GLY A 63 0.17 13.29 -3.09
CA GLY A 63 0.13 12.25 -4.10
C GLY A 63 1.48 11.65 -4.46
N ALA A 64 2.60 12.25 -4.03
CA ALA A 64 3.94 11.72 -4.30
C ALA A 64 4.18 10.42 -3.53
N HIS A 65 4.96 9.51 -4.12
CA HIS A 65 5.38 8.26 -3.47
C HIS A 65 6.67 8.45 -2.67
N PRO A 66 6.97 7.55 -1.72
CA PRO A 66 6.13 6.44 -1.26
C PRO A 66 5.01 6.90 -0.32
N PHE A 67 4.00 6.06 -0.15
CA PHE A 67 3.04 6.17 0.94
C PHE A 67 3.53 5.34 2.12
N ALA A 68 3.38 5.86 3.32
CA ALA A 68 3.87 5.18 4.51
C ALA A 68 2.90 5.29 5.68
N LEU A 69 2.86 4.26 6.48
CA LEU A 69 2.20 4.25 7.78
C LEU A 69 3.02 3.38 8.74
N LEU A 70 3.55 4.01 9.79
CA LEU A 70 4.42 3.34 10.76
C LEU A 70 5.63 2.68 10.07
N ASP A 71 5.76 1.36 10.16
CA ASP A 71 6.89 0.59 9.66
C ASP A 71 6.71 0.04 8.24
N TYR A 72 5.72 0.55 7.50
CA TYR A 72 5.44 0.15 6.12
C TYR A 72 5.60 1.32 5.16
N THR A 73 6.21 1.05 4.01
CA THR A 73 6.22 1.94 2.84
C THR A 73 5.64 1.22 1.63
N VAL A 74 4.84 1.91 0.85
CA VAL A 74 4.24 1.37 -0.37
C VAL A 74 4.54 2.27 -1.54
N VAL A 75 5.09 1.69 -2.60
CA VAL A 75 5.12 2.29 -3.93
C VAL A 75 4.23 1.47 -4.86
N HIS A 76 3.49 2.12 -5.71
CA HIS A 76 2.49 1.53 -6.58
C HIS A 76 2.58 2.11 -7.98
N ASN A 77 2.56 1.25 -8.98
CA ASN A 77 2.39 1.61 -10.37
C ASN A 77 1.18 0.87 -10.93
N GLY A 78 0.19 1.62 -11.37
CA GLY A 78 -1.06 1.09 -11.92
C GLY A 78 -2.27 1.97 -11.63
N GLU A 79 -3.44 1.41 -11.88
CA GLU A 79 -4.74 2.05 -11.63
C GLU A 79 -5.69 1.05 -10.98
N ILE A 80 -6.29 1.43 -9.86
CA ILE A 80 -7.20 0.56 -9.12
C ILE A 80 -8.65 0.93 -9.38
N SER A 81 -9.36 0.07 -10.10
CA SER A 81 -10.78 0.27 -10.40
C SER A 81 -11.69 0.06 -9.18
N SER A 82 -11.22 -0.64 -8.15
CA SER A 82 -11.96 -0.87 -6.89
C SER A 82 -11.74 0.21 -5.84
N TYR A 83 -11.07 1.32 -6.17
CA TYR A 83 -10.67 2.39 -5.24
C TYR A 83 -11.78 2.82 -4.26
N ASP A 84 -12.95 3.20 -4.76
CA ASP A 84 -14.03 3.69 -3.91
C ASP A 84 -14.57 2.63 -2.95
N ALA A 85 -14.67 1.38 -3.40
CA ALA A 85 -15.13 0.27 -2.57
C ALA A 85 -14.12 -0.03 -1.45
N ASN A 86 -12.84 -0.12 -1.81
CA ASN A 86 -11.76 -0.35 -0.86
C ASN A 86 -11.65 0.80 0.15
N ARG A 87 -11.71 2.05 -0.32
CA ARG A 87 -11.68 3.23 0.51
C ARG A 87 -12.81 3.24 1.54
N ARG A 88 -14.06 3.09 1.11
CA ARG A 88 -15.23 3.06 2.00
C ARG A 88 -15.12 1.98 3.05
N PHE A 89 -14.63 0.80 2.66
CA PHE A 89 -14.45 -0.30 3.60
C PHE A 89 -13.42 0.06 4.67
N ILE A 90 -12.24 0.56 4.28
CA ILE A 90 -11.18 0.85 5.25
C ILE A 90 -11.52 2.05 6.14
N GLU A 91 -12.28 3.01 5.65
CA GLU A 91 -12.78 4.15 6.43
C GLU A 91 -13.75 3.70 7.56
N MET A 92 -14.50 2.61 7.37
CA MET A 92 -15.35 2.03 8.44
C MET A 92 -14.52 1.53 9.63
N TYR A 93 -13.25 1.20 9.42
CA TYR A 93 -12.33 0.77 10.47
C TYR A 93 -11.48 1.91 11.04
N GLY A 94 -11.89 3.17 10.80
CA GLY A 94 -11.29 4.35 11.40
C GLY A 94 -10.00 4.85 10.74
N TYR A 95 -9.76 4.46 9.50
CA TYR A 95 -8.78 5.13 8.64
C TYR A 95 -9.44 6.32 7.96
N LYS A 96 -8.66 7.32 7.59
CA LYS A 96 -9.14 8.48 6.86
C LYS A 96 -8.25 8.70 5.64
N CYS A 97 -8.84 8.59 4.47
CA CYS A 97 -8.14 8.72 3.21
C CYS A 97 -8.15 10.19 2.75
N ASN A 98 -7.17 10.96 3.18
CA ASN A 98 -7.07 12.39 2.94
C ASN A 98 -6.24 12.75 1.71
N LEU A 99 -5.40 11.84 1.23
CA LEU A 99 -4.48 12.10 0.13
C LEU A 99 -5.10 11.80 -1.24
N LEU A 100 -6.33 11.23 -1.24
CA LEU A 100 -7.15 10.96 -2.42
C LEU A 100 -6.44 10.14 -3.50
N THR A 101 -5.64 9.17 -3.07
CA THR A 101 -4.92 8.25 -3.96
C THR A 101 -5.22 6.80 -3.61
N ASP A 102 -5.17 5.95 -4.61
CA ASP A 102 -5.31 4.51 -4.44
C ASP A 102 -4.18 3.90 -3.61
N THR A 103 -2.98 4.42 -3.73
CA THR A 103 -1.81 3.95 -2.95
C THR A 103 -1.95 4.20 -1.45
N GLU A 104 -2.60 5.30 -1.05
CA GLU A 104 -2.95 5.54 0.35
C GLU A 104 -3.87 4.43 0.87
N VAL A 105 -4.90 4.09 0.10
CA VAL A 105 -5.86 3.04 0.45
C VAL A 105 -5.17 1.68 0.56
N ILE A 106 -4.29 1.34 -0.39
CA ILE A 106 -3.48 0.11 -0.33
C ILE A 106 -2.67 0.05 0.96
N THR A 107 -2.00 1.15 1.31
CA THR A 107 -1.18 1.22 2.53
C THR A 107 -2.02 0.94 3.78
N TYR A 108 -3.22 1.49 3.84
CA TYR A 108 -4.13 1.27 4.96
C TYR A 108 -4.73 -0.14 4.99
N ILE A 109 -4.99 -0.76 3.84
CA ILE A 109 -5.41 -2.16 3.75
C ILE A 109 -4.33 -3.08 4.32
N ILE A 110 -3.07 -2.87 3.92
CA ILE A 110 -1.94 -3.66 4.42
C ILE A 110 -1.79 -3.49 5.93
N ASP A 111 -1.83 -2.26 6.43
CA ASP A 111 -1.77 -1.99 7.87
C ASP A 111 -2.93 -2.64 8.63
N TYR A 112 -4.13 -2.57 8.10
CA TYR A 112 -5.31 -3.19 8.70
C TYR A 112 -5.18 -4.71 8.78
N LEU A 113 -4.87 -5.36 7.68
CA LEU A 113 -4.77 -6.82 7.62
C LEU A 113 -3.57 -7.35 8.44
N ASN A 114 -2.39 -6.77 8.25
CA ASN A 114 -1.19 -7.28 8.90
C ASN A 114 -1.08 -6.81 10.36
N ARG A 115 -1.04 -5.50 10.61
CA ARG A 115 -0.78 -4.99 11.96
C ARG A 115 -1.98 -5.11 12.90
N ARG A 116 -3.21 -4.79 12.43
CA ARG A 116 -4.40 -4.84 13.31
C ARG A 116 -4.97 -6.23 13.45
N LEU A 117 -5.05 -7.00 12.37
CA LEU A 117 -5.60 -8.36 12.41
C LEU A 117 -4.52 -9.44 12.64
N GLY A 118 -3.24 -9.10 12.59
CA GLY A 118 -2.15 -10.06 12.78
C GLY A 118 -1.96 -11.05 11.63
N MET A 119 -2.50 -10.74 10.44
CA MET A 119 -2.42 -11.61 9.28
C MET A 119 -0.98 -11.63 8.71
N PRO A 120 -0.39 -12.80 8.42
CA PRO A 120 0.90 -12.90 7.75
C PRO A 120 0.90 -12.16 6.39
N LEU A 121 2.03 -11.56 5.98
CA LEU A 121 2.11 -10.79 4.75
C LEU A 121 1.78 -11.61 3.49
N GLU A 122 2.11 -12.90 3.47
CA GLU A 122 1.75 -13.83 2.39
C GLU A 122 0.22 -13.94 2.25
N ASP A 123 -0.50 -13.94 3.35
CA ASP A 123 -1.95 -14.00 3.37
C ASP A 123 -2.56 -12.65 3.02
N VAL A 124 -1.95 -11.55 3.43
CA VAL A 124 -2.31 -10.20 2.98
C VAL A 124 -2.23 -10.11 1.46
N ALA A 125 -1.15 -10.63 0.85
CA ALA A 125 -1.02 -10.69 -0.61
C ALA A 125 -2.15 -11.51 -1.26
N ARG A 126 -2.52 -12.65 -0.65
CA ARG A 126 -3.64 -13.49 -1.12
C ARG A 126 -5.02 -12.83 -0.98
N VAL A 127 -5.20 -11.92 -0.05
CA VAL A 127 -6.42 -11.11 0.07
C VAL A 127 -6.44 -10.03 -1.01
N ILE A 128 -5.37 -9.26 -1.12
CA ILE A 128 -5.27 -8.10 -2.02
C ILE A 128 -5.34 -8.52 -3.49
N ALA A 129 -4.60 -9.56 -3.87
CA ALA A 129 -4.49 -10.09 -5.23
C ALA A 129 -5.07 -11.51 -5.34
N ALA A 130 -6.21 -11.77 -4.71
CA ALA A 130 -6.80 -13.10 -4.69
C ALA A 130 -7.00 -13.66 -6.10
N PRO A 131 -6.63 -14.93 -6.36
CA PRO A 131 -6.78 -15.58 -7.66
C PRO A 131 -8.24 -15.59 -8.15
N PHE A 132 -8.45 -15.71 -9.44
CA PHE A 132 -9.80 -15.93 -9.98
C PHE A 132 -10.42 -17.22 -9.47
N TRP A 133 -11.74 -17.29 -9.41
CA TRP A 133 -12.46 -18.49 -9.01
C TRP A 133 -12.09 -19.70 -9.88
N SER A 134 -11.97 -19.49 -11.20
CA SER A 134 -11.51 -20.52 -12.13
C SER A 134 -10.12 -21.07 -11.79
N THR A 135 -9.21 -20.22 -11.31
CA THR A 135 -7.88 -20.65 -10.87
C THR A 135 -7.94 -21.42 -9.56
N ILE A 136 -8.78 -20.97 -8.61
CA ILE A 136 -8.99 -21.66 -7.34
C ILE A 136 -9.57 -23.06 -7.56
N ASP A 137 -10.50 -23.18 -8.52
CA ASP A 137 -11.20 -24.42 -8.82
C ASP A 137 -10.43 -25.34 -9.79
N SER A 138 -9.32 -24.88 -10.36
CA SER A 138 -8.51 -25.68 -11.31
C SER A 138 -7.71 -26.82 -10.68
N GLY A 139 -7.63 -26.87 -9.35
CA GLY A 139 -6.85 -27.87 -8.63
C GLY A 139 -5.34 -27.59 -8.55
N CYS A 140 -4.90 -26.36 -8.88
CA CYS A 140 -3.48 -25.97 -8.78
C CYS A 140 -3.02 -25.71 -7.34
N PHE A 141 -3.95 -25.61 -6.38
CA PHE A 141 -3.68 -25.44 -4.95
C PHE A 141 -4.00 -26.74 -4.19
N SER A 142 -3.36 -26.96 -3.06
CA SER A 142 -3.78 -28.00 -2.13
C SER A 142 -5.21 -27.78 -1.63
N ALA A 143 -5.86 -28.82 -1.11
CA ALA A 143 -7.22 -28.69 -0.57
C ALA A 143 -7.30 -27.64 0.56
N GLU A 144 -6.30 -27.64 1.44
CA GLU A 144 -6.19 -26.68 2.55
C GLU A 144 -6.02 -25.24 2.05
N GLU A 145 -5.12 -25.02 1.08
CA GLU A 145 -4.91 -23.69 0.49
C GLU A 145 -6.15 -23.21 -0.28
N THR A 146 -6.82 -24.11 -1.00
CA THR A 146 -8.06 -23.81 -1.71
C THR A 146 -9.13 -23.30 -0.74
N GLU A 147 -9.33 -23.99 0.38
CA GLU A 147 -10.30 -23.59 1.39
C GLU A 147 -9.93 -22.25 2.03
N LYS A 148 -8.66 -22.07 2.36
CA LYS A 148 -8.13 -20.81 2.89
C LYS A 148 -8.35 -19.63 1.94
N ILE A 149 -8.04 -19.78 0.67
CA ILE A 149 -8.23 -18.73 -0.35
C ILE A 149 -9.73 -18.44 -0.54
N ARG A 150 -10.58 -19.44 -0.57
CA ARG A 150 -12.03 -19.27 -0.63
C ARG A 150 -12.56 -18.49 0.57
N HIS A 151 -12.08 -18.83 1.77
CA HIS A 151 -12.41 -18.10 2.99
C HIS A 151 -12.02 -16.63 2.88
N PHE A 152 -10.79 -16.34 2.47
CA PHE A 152 -10.33 -14.95 2.29
C PHE A 152 -11.17 -14.19 1.27
N ARG A 153 -11.50 -14.79 0.15
CA ARG A 153 -12.34 -14.16 -0.87
C ARG A 153 -13.77 -13.87 -0.40
N ASN A 154 -14.30 -14.68 0.49
CA ASN A 154 -15.63 -14.46 1.05
C ASN A 154 -15.61 -13.40 2.14
N VAL A 155 -14.68 -13.49 3.08
CA VAL A 155 -14.60 -12.61 4.26
C VAL A 155 -14.06 -11.23 3.92
N TYR A 156 -13.02 -11.18 3.08
CA TYR A 156 -12.29 -9.95 2.75
C TYR A 156 -12.54 -9.46 1.32
N SER A 157 -13.65 -9.80 0.72
CA SER A 157 -13.98 -9.44 -0.67
C SER A 157 -13.89 -7.94 -0.96
N SER A 158 -14.23 -7.10 0.01
CA SER A 158 -14.14 -5.64 -0.09
C SER A 158 -12.71 -5.08 -0.04
N LEU A 159 -11.73 -5.92 0.30
CA LEU A 159 -10.31 -5.57 0.31
C LEU A 159 -9.56 -6.13 -0.91
N LEU A 160 -10.25 -6.90 -1.76
CA LEU A 160 -9.70 -7.31 -3.05
C LEU A 160 -9.46 -6.08 -3.92
N ILE A 161 -8.25 -5.95 -4.44
CA ILE A 161 -7.89 -4.90 -5.36
C ILE A 161 -8.10 -5.37 -6.80
N THR A 162 -8.80 -4.58 -7.59
CA THR A 162 -9.03 -4.83 -9.00
C THR A 162 -8.43 -3.72 -9.87
N GLY A 163 -7.98 -4.08 -11.07
CA GLY A 163 -7.24 -3.22 -11.98
C GLY A 163 -5.80 -3.71 -12.17
N PRO A 164 -5.07 -3.17 -13.14
CA PRO A 164 -3.65 -3.48 -13.31
C PRO A 164 -2.83 -2.76 -12.24
N PHE A 165 -2.04 -3.50 -11.46
CA PHE A 165 -1.17 -2.92 -10.46
C PHE A 165 0.13 -3.70 -10.25
N SER A 166 1.14 -2.99 -9.84
CA SER A 166 2.37 -3.54 -9.28
C SER A 166 2.72 -2.74 -8.02
N ILE A 167 2.95 -3.43 -6.93
CA ILE A 167 3.24 -2.85 -5.62
C ILE A 167 4.59 -3.35 -5.14
N ILE A 168 5.38 -2.46 -4.53
CA ILE A 168 6.49 -2.86 -3.67
C ILE A 168 6.18 -2.34 -2.27
N LEU A 169 6.08 -3.25 -1.33
CA LEU A 169 5.96 -2.99 0.09
C LEU A 169 7.34 -3.11 0.74
N GLY A 170 7.81 -2.02 1.34
CA GLY A 170 8.98 -2.04 2.22
C GLY A 170 8.54 -2.15 3.67
N PHE A 171 9.26 -2.95 4.45
CA PHE A 171 9.06 -3.12 5.89
C PHE A 171 10.39 -3.38 6.59
N ASN A 172 10.42 -3.35 7.92
CA ASN A 172 11.66 -3.38 8.71
C ASN A 172 12.68 -4.46 8.33
N ASN A 173 12.23 -5.62 7.89
CA ASN A 173 13.09 -6.77 7.64
C ASN A 173 13.11 -7.22 6.18
N GLY A 174 12.55 -6.44 5.25
CA GLY A 174 12.54 -6.85 3.86
C GLY A 174 11.65 -6.05 2.92
N LEU A 175 11.46 -6.62 1.76
CA LEU A 175 10.60 -6.10 0.70
C LEU A 175 9.69 -7.22 0.21
N MET A 176 8.45 -6.85 -0.13
CA MET A 176 7.52 -7.73 -0.84
C MET A 176 7.09 -7.06 -2.14
N ALA A 177 7.26 -7.75 -3.25
CA ALA A 177 6.71 -7.33 -4.54
C ALA A 177 5.43 -8.11 -4.83
N LEU A 178 4.41 -7.43 -5.29
CA LEU A 178 3.10 -7.98 -5.59
C LEU A 178 2.56 -7.39 -6.88
N ASN A 179 2.13 -8.25 -7.79
CA ASN A 179 1.41 -7.86 -9.00
C ASN A 179 -0.09 -8.18 -8.88
N ASP A 180 -0.86 -7.58 -9.79
CA ASP A 180 -2.24 -7.97 -9.97
C ASP A 180 -2.37 -9.44 -10.42
N ARG A 181 -3.57 -9.98 -10.28
CA ARG A 181 -3.88 -11.38 -10.56
C ARG A 181 -3.91 -11.77 -12.05
N LEU A 182 -3.65 -10.82 -12.96
CA LEU A 182 -3.61 -11.06 -14.41
C LEU A 182 -2.19 -11.25 -14.93
N LYS A 183 -1.17 -11.00 -14.11
CA LYS A 183 0.26 -11.06 -14.48
C LYS A 183 0.95 -12.29 -13.92
#